data_a98bf8e730d9ad645d49c94b961c08e5
#
_entry.id   a98bf8e730d9ad645d49c94b961c08e5
#
_cell.length_a   1.000
_cell.length_b   1.000
_cell.length_c   1.000
_cell.angle_alpha   90.00
_cell.angle_beta   90.00
_cell.angle_gamma   90.00
#
_symmetry.space_group_name_H-M   'P 1'
#
loop_
_entity.id
_entity.type
_entity.pdbx_description
1 polymer ?
#
loop_
_entity_poly.entity_id
_entity_poly.type
_entity_poly.pdbx_seq_one_letter_code
_entity_poly.pdbx_strand_id
1 'polypeptide(L)'
;MKKIVLLGDSIRQIGYGRPVAERLSDEYEVWQPGENCRFAKYTLRGLWDWREGISGADVIHWNNGLWDIGDLFGDGPFSPIDEYVEAMLRLARLLKQRARTVIFATTTPVRSNNPHSNNEVISAYNAALVPKLRELGVVINDLYTPLAVDVEKHIREDDRIHLSEAGIAVAAELVESVIRAEVEKLPAVDKRADSATASDVGAPV
;
A
#
# COMPACT_ATOMS: atom_id res chain seq x y z
N MET A 1 2.77 15.06 -15.96
CA MET A 1 2.15 13.72 -15.79
C MET A 1 1.56 13.64 -14.41
N LYS A 2 0.50 12.83 -14.19
CA LYS A 2 0.03 12.53 -12.84
C LYS A 2 1.04 11.61 -12.15
N LYS A 3 1.20 11.77 -10.84
CA LYS A 3 2.16 11.02 -10.05
C LYS A 3 1.48 9.96 -9.20
N ILE A 4 1.93 8.72 -9.35
CA ILE A 4 1.48 7.55 -8.59
C ILE A 4 2.58 7.14 -7.60
N VAL A 5 2.21 6.91 -6.36
CA VAL A 5 3.13 6.41 -5.33
C VAL A 5 2.66 5.04 -4.86
N LEU A 6 3.57 4.06 -4.86
CA LEU A 6 3.32 2.71 -4.35
C LEU A 6 4.09 2.51 -3.04
N LEU A 7 3.39 2.45 -1.91
CA LEU A 7 3.95 2.10 -0.61
C LEU A 7 3.52 0.68 -0.23
N GLY A 8 4.33 -0.03 0.52
CA GLY A 8 3.91 -1.33 1.00
C GLY A 8 5.05 -2.22 1.48
N ASP A 9 4.67 -3.29 2.14
CA ASP A 9 5.57 -4.32 2.63
C ASP A 9 6.16 -5.19 1.49
N SER A 10 6.61 -6.39 1.80
CA SER A 10 7.20 -7.31 0.82
C SER A 10 6.21 -7.73 -0.28
N ILE A 11 4.91 -7.70 -0.01
CA ILE A 11 3.88 -8.03 -1.04
C ILE A 11 3.92 -7.00 -2.18
N ARG A 12 4.19 -5.72 -1.88
CA ARG A 12 4.50 -4.71 -2.90
C ARG A 12 5.92 -4.88 -3.42
N GLN A 13 6.93 -4.93 -2.53
CA GLN A 13 8.33 -4.77 -2.89
C GLN A 13 8.84 -5.86 -3.83
N ILE A 14 8.56 -7.14 -3.52
CA ILE A 14 9.01 -8.29 -4.34
C ILE A 14 7.84 -8.93 -5.12
N GLY A 15 6.63 -8.41 -4.99
CA GLY A 15 5.43 -8.87 -5.67
C GLY A 15 4.96 -7.89 -6.73
N TYR A 16 3.79 -7.26 -6.53
CA TYR A 16 3.11 -6.48 -7.55
C TYR A 16 3.75 -5.12 -7.89
N GLY A 17 4.59 -4.56 -7.02
CA GLY A 17 5.06 -3.18 -7.18
C GLY A 17 5.83 -2.91 -8.46
N ARG A 18 6.76 -3.81 -8.86
CA ARG A 18 7.51 -3.69 -10.10
C ARG A 18 6.63 -3.86 -11.35
N PRO A 19 5.83 -4.93 -11.50
CA PRO A 19 4.95 -5.08 -12.65
C PRO A 19 3.96 -3.92 -12.82
N VAL A 20 3.40 -3.40 -11.73
CA VAL A 20 2.49 -2.24 -11.77
C VAL A 20 3.23 -0.98 -12.23
N ALA A 21 4.43 -0.72 -11.70
CA ALA A 21 5.22 0.42 -12.11
C ALA A 21 5.57 0.36 -13.61
N GLU A 22 5.99 -0.81 -14.10
CA GLU A 22 6.30 -1.02 -15.52
C GLU A 22 5.08 -0.76 -16.43
N ARG A 23 3.88 -1.23 -16.04
CA ARG A 23 2.64 -1.05 -16.82
C ARG A 23 2.11 0.39 -16.82
N LEU A 24 2.42 1.17 -15.79
CA LEU A 24 1.93 2.54 -15.64
C LEU A 24 2.94 3.60 -16.11
N SER A 25 4.21 3.26 -16.28
CA SER A 25 5.30 4.22 -16.52
C SER A 25 5.21 5.02 -17.82
N ASP A 26 4.52 4.50 -18.84
CA ASP A 26 4.34 5.21 -20.12
C ASP A 26 3.36 6.39 -20.02
N GLU A 27 2.46 6.35 -19.01
CA GLU A 27 1.37 7.31 -18.84
C GLU A 27 1.51 8.18 -17.58
N TYR A 28 2.18 7.66 -16.55
CA TYR A 28 2.29 8.28 -15.22
C TYR A 28 3.73 8.30 -14.71
N GLU A 29 4.05 9.29 -13.87
CA GLU A 29 5.23 9.22 -13.02
C GLU A 29 4.96 8.22 -11.90
N VAL A 30 5.67 7.11 -11.84
CA VAL A 30 5.51 6.11 -10.77
C VAL A 30 6.72 6.12 -9.86
N TRP A 31 6.48 6.36 -8.58
CA TRP A 31 7.51 6.32 -7.56
C TRP A 31 7.19 5.27 -6.47
N GLN A 32 8.21 4.59 -5.99
CA GLN A 32 8.11 3.68 -4.85
C GLN A 32 9.45 3.63 -4.11
N PRO A 33 9.45 3.47 -2.76
CA PRO A 33 10.70 3.29 -2.05
C PRO A 33 11.37 1.97 -2.45
N GLY A 34 12.69 1.98 -2.57
CA GLY A 34 13.48 0.76 -2.84
C GLY A 34 13.44 -0.25 -1.71
N GLU A 35 13.01 0.16 -0.53
CA GLU A 35 12.94 -0.67 0.67
C GLU A 35 11.52 -1.17 0.99
N ASN A 36 11.47 -2.15 1.89
CA ASN A 36 10.24 -2.69 2.44
C ASN A 36 9.64 -1.73 3.47
N CYS A 37 8.35 -1.39 3.35
CA CYS A 37 7.66 -0.52 4.31
C CYS A 37 7.28 -1.24 5.62
N ARG A 38 7.51 -2.55 5.73
CA ARG A 38 7.36 -3.37 6.93
C ARG A 38 6.01 -3.21 7.65
N PHE A 39 6.04 -3.02 8.98
CA PHE A 39 4.86 -2.81 9.81
C PHE A 39 4.37 -1.35 9.80
N ALA A 40 3.16 -1.10 10.23
CA ALA A 40 2.48 0.20 10.15
C ALA A 40 3.28 1.36 10.77
N LYS A 41 3.86 1.17 11.97
CA LYS A 41 4.66 2.20 12.64
C LYS A 41 5.98 2.51 11.90
N TYR A 42 6.56 1.53 11.20
CA TYR A 42 7.72 1.76 10.33
C TYR A 42 7.33 2.60 9.11
N THR A 43 6.21 2.28 8.48
CA THR A 43 5.67 3.10 7.38
C THR A 43 5.40 4.54 7.83
N LEU A 44 4.86 4.75 9.05
CA LEU A 44 4.68 6.09 9.62
C LEU A 44 6.01 6.86 9.70
N ARG A 45 7.08 6.22 10.15
CA ARG A 45 8.41 6.83 10.17
C ARG A 45 8.92 7.09 8.75
N GLY A 46 8.70 6.14 7.86
CA GLY A 46 9.09 6.23 6.45
C GLY A 46 8.43 7.39 5.71
N LEU A 47 7.24 7.87 6.10
CA LEU A 47 6.64 9.07 5.49
C LEU A 47 7.52 10.32 5.65
N TRP A 48 8.37 10.37 6.64
CA TRP A 48 9.37 11.43 6.79
C TRP A 48 10.58 11.20 5.90
N ASP A 49 11.09 9.97 5.89
CA ASP A 49 12.30 9.63 5.14
C ASP A 49 12.07 9.69 3.62
N TRP A 50 10.89 9.30 3.19
CA TRP A 50 10.43 9.27 1.79
C TRP A 50 9.68 10.53 1.35
N ARG A 51 9.64 11.58 2.15
CA ARG A 51 8.81 12.78 1.91
C ARG A 51 9.01 13.40 0.52
N GLU A 52 10.24 13.40 0.01
CA GLU A 52 10.56 13.95 -1.31
C GLU A 52 9.96 13.08 -2.42
N GLY A 53 10.10 11.74 -2.31
CA GLY A 53 9.53 10.81 -3.26
C GLY A 53 8.00 10.80 -3.25
N ILE A 54 7.37 11.04 -2.10
CA ILE A 54 5.90 11.10 -1.95
C ILE A 54 5.35 12.46 -2.39
N SER A 55 6.17 13.51 -2.37
CA SER A 55 5.73 14.87 -2.69
C SER A 55 5.07 14.97 -4.07
N GLY A 56 3.95 15.67 -4.14
CA GLY A 56 3.21 15.87 -5.39
C GLY A 56 2.43 14.65 -5.88
N ALA A 57 2.24 13.64 -5.03
CA ALA A 57 1.45 12.46 -5.40
C ALA A 57 -0.02 12.84 -5.73
N ASP A 58 -0.53 12.35 -6.86
CA ASP A 58 -1.95 12.39 -7.18
C ASP A 58 -2.68 11.20 -6.55
N VAL A 59 -2.09 10.00 -6.65
CA VAL A 59 -2.61 8.77 -6.07
C VAL A 59 -1.53 8.08 -5.25
N ILE A 60 -1.86 7.67 -4.04
CA ILE A 60 -1.03 6.78 -3.23
C ILE A 60 -1.77 5.47 -3.05
N HIS A 61 -1.18 4.37 -3.53
CA HIS A 61 -1.60 3.01 -3.22
C HIS A 61 -0.67 2.43 -2.16
N TRP A 62 -1.25 1.88 -1.07
CA TRP A 62 -0.43 1.34 0.02
C TRP A 62 -1.00 0.05 0.60
N ASN A 63 -0.12 -0.83 1.09
CA ASN A 63 -0.47 -1.98 1.91
C ASN A 63 0.45 -2.08 3.14
N ASN A 64 -0.11 -2.55 4.24
CA ASN A 64 0.56 -3.02 5.46
C ASN A 64 -0.33 -4.09 6.11
N GLY A 65 0.27 -4.94 6.93
CA GLY A 65 -0.50 -5.88 7.75
C GLY A 65 0.27 -7.16 8.07
N LEU A 66 0.86 -7.85 7.12
CA LEU A 66 1.51 -9.13 7.39
C LEU A 66 2.64 -9.03 8.44
N TRP A 67 3.37 -7.93 8.45
CA TRP A 67 4.39 -7.67 9.48
C TRP A 67 3.81 -7.33 10.84
N ASP A 68 2.63 -6.72 10.88
CA ASP A 68 1.92 -6.39 12.12
C ASP A 68 1.24 -7.63 12.72
N ILE A 69 0.75 -8.53 11.85
CA ILE A 69 -0.05 -9.71 12.24
C ILE A 69 0.83 -10.89 12.66
N GLY A 70 2.07 -10.95 12.17
CA GLY A 70 2.96 -12.09 12.43
C GLY A 70 3.22 -12.34 13.91
N ASP A 71 2.90 -13.53 14.39
CA ASP A 71 3.29 -14.03 15.72
C ASP A 71 4.67 -14.67 15.62
N LEU A 72 5.70 -13.93 15.98
CA LEU A 72 7.10 -14.36 15.87
C LEU A 72 7.61 -15.07 17.12
N PHE A 73 6.98 -14.85 18.26
CA PHE A 73 7.45 -15.29 19.57
C PHE A 73 6.46 -16.24 20.28
N GLY A 74 5.28 -16.48 19.71
CA GLY A 74 4.23 -17.32 20.28
C GLY A 74 3.44 -16.64 21.37
N ASP A 75 3.52 -15.31 21.48
CA ASP A 75 2.80 -14.48 22.48
C ASP A 75 1.74 -13.58 21.86
N GLY A 76 1.48 -13.75 20.56
CA GLY A 76 0.47 -13.04 19.79
C GLY A 76 1.02 -12.19 18.66
N PRO A 77 0.17 -11.48 17.93
CA PRO A 77 0.56 -10.61 16.83
C PRO A 77 1.58 -9.55 17.25
N PHE A 78 2.55 -9.26 16.38
CA PHE A 78 3.58 -8.25 16.63
C PHE A 78 2.99 -6.87 16.98
N SER A 79 1.91 -6.47 16.32
CA SER A 79 1.11 -5.30 16.70
C SER A 79 -0.30 -5.79 17.09
N PRO A 80 -0.72 -5.65 18.34
CA PRO A 80 -2.11 -5.93 18.72
C PRO A 80 -3.11 -5.18 17.83
N ILE A 81 -4.28 -5.76 17.57
CA ILE A 81 -5.23 -5.26 16.57
C ILE A 81 -5.60 -3.79 16.77
N ASP A 82 -5.78 -3.35 18.02
CA ASP A 82 -6.14 -1.96 18.33
C ASP A 82 -4.99 -1.00 18.00
N GLU A 83 -3.74 -1.36 18.33
CA GLU A 83 -2.57 -0.57 17.99
C GLU A 83 -2.35 -0.51 16.46
N TYR A 84 -2.54 -1.64 15.78
CA TYR A 84 -2.48 -1.69 14.33
C TYR A 84 -3.51 -0.75 13.71
N VAL A 85 -4.78 -0.86 14.11
CA VAL A 85 -5.86 -0.02 13.59
C VAL A 85 -5.58 1.46 13.86
N GLU A 86 -5.13 1.84 15.06
CA GLU A 86 -4.76 3.22 15.39
C GLU A 86 -3.64 3.74 14.48
N ALA A 87 -2.56 2.97 14.30
CA ALA A 87 -1.44 3.33 13.46
C ALA A 87 -1.86 3.48 11.99
N MET A 88 -2.70 2.57 11.47
CA MET A 88 -3.19 2.61 10.10
C MET A 88 -4.14 3.79 9.85
N LEU A 89 -4.99 4.14 10.80
CA LEU A 89 -5.84 5.33 10.68
C LEU A 89 -5.01 6.62 10.72
N ARG A 90 -3.95 6.67 11.52
CA ARG A 90 -3.00 7.78 11.52
C ARG A 90 -2.27 7.88 10.17
N LEU A 91 -1.80 6.75 9.63
CA LEU A 91 -1.22 6.67 8.27
C LEU A 91 -2.19 7.21 7.22
N ALA A 92 -3.43 6.73 7.21
CA ALA A 92 -4.45 7.15 6.26
C ALA A 92 -4.64 8.67 6.26
N ARG A 93 -4.77 9.29 7.45
CA ARG A 93 -4.91 10.75 7.57
C ARG A 93 -3.70 11.50 7.02
N LEU A 94 -2.49 11.02 7.30
CA LEU A 94 -1.25 11.64 6.82
C LEU A 94 -1.06 11.45 5.32
N LEU A 95 -1.42 10.31 4.76
CA LEU A 95 -1.38 10.06 3.32
C LEU A 95 -2.40 10.94 2.57
N LYS A 96 -3.60 11.11 3.12
CA LYS A 96 -4.63 12.01 2.56
C LYS A 96 -4.23 13.50 2.54
N GLN A 97 -3.28 13.91 3.37
CA GLN A 97 -2.68 15.25 3.30
C GLN A 97 -1.64 15.38 2.17
N ARG A 98 -1.19 14.28 1.59
CA ARG A 98 -0.11 14.20 0.60
C ARG A 98 -0.55 13.82 -0.80
N ALA A 99 -1.76 13.27 -0.94
CA ALA A 99 -2.30 12.85 -2.22
C ALA A 99 -3.79 13.19 -2.34
N ARG A 100 -4.27 13.32 -3.56
CA ARG A 100 -5.69 13.55 -3.86
C ARG A 100 -6.52 12.31 -3.59
N THR A 101 -5.96 11.13 -3.90
CA THR A 101 -6.58 9.84 -3.63
C THR A 101 -5.63 8.91 -2.90
N VAL A 102 -6.14 8.24 -1.89
CA VAL A 102 -5.42 7.19 -1.15
C VAL A 102 -6.18 5.88 -1.30
N ILE A 103 -5.47 4.84 -1.69
CA ILE A 103 -5.97 3.49 -1.90
C ILE A 103 -5.27 2.55 -0.92
N PHE A 104 -6.03 1.80 -0.15
CA PHE A 104 -5.51 0.76 0.73
C PHE A 104 -5.77 -0.62 0.13
N ALA A 105 -4.72 -1.43 -0.02
CA ALA A 105 -4.86 -2.83 -0.38
C ALA A 105 -5.00 -3.68 0.89
N THR A 106 -6.04 -4.52 0.94
CA THR A 106 -6.24 -5.44 2.05
C THR A 106 -5.07 -6.39 2.21
N THR A 107 -4.74 -6.73 3.46
CA THR A 107 -3.68 -7.71 3.77
C THR A 107 -4.00 -9.05 3.11
N THR A 108 -3.03 -9.59 2.38
CA THR A 108 -3.17 -10.80 1.55
C THR A 108 -3.24 -12.08 2.41
N PRO A 109 -3.82 -13.18 1.88
CA PRO A 109 -3.82 -14.46 2.59
C PRO A 109 -2.44 -15.09 2.65
N VAL A 110 -2.29 -16.08 3.53
CA VAL A 110 -1.13 -16.95 3.66
C VAL A 110 -1.54 -18.42 3.51
N ARG A 111 -0.59 -19.33 3.24
CA ARG A 111 -0.89 -20.77 3.26
C ARG A 111 -1.29 -21.23 4.66
N SER A 112 -2.15 -22.24 4.74
CA SER A 112 -2.70 -22.76 6.00
C SER A 112 -1.65 -23.25 7.00
N ASN A 113 -0.48 -23.65 6.51
CA ASN A 113 0.65 -24.12 7.30
C ASN A 113 1.73 -23.04 7.51
N ASN A 114 1.41 -21.76 7.35
CA ASN A 114 2.33 -20.67 7.69
C ASN A 114 2.58 -20.68 9.21
N PRO A 115 3.84 -20.64 9.66
CA PRO A 115 4.17 -20.78 11.09
C PRO A 115 3.85 -19.55 11.94
N HIS A 116 3.68 -18.38 11.34
CA HIS A 116 3.60 -17.10 12.04
C HIS A 116 2.29 -16.34 11.82
N SER A 117 1.48 -16.76 10.86
CA SER A 117 0.23 -16.08 10.51
C SER A 117 -0.82 -17.08 10.07
N ASN A 118 -2.08 -16.73 10.27
CA ASN A 118 -3.20 -17.50 9.74
C ASN A 118 -4.30 -16.59 9.19
N ASN A 119 -5.14 -17.14 8.31
CA ASN A 119 -6.13 -16.38 7.58
C ASN A 119 -7.30 -15.88 8.45
N GLU A 120 -7.55 -16.49 9.61
CA GLU A 120 -8.58 -16.03 10.54
C GLU A 120 -8.15 -14.69 11.17
N VAL A 121 -6.90 -14.61 11.63
CA VAL A 121 -6.33 -13.37 12.19
C VAL A 121 -6.23 -12.29 11.11
N ILE A 122 -5.74 -12.63 9.90
CA ILE A 122 -5.67 -11.69 8.78
C ILE A 122 -7.06 -11.12 8.45
N SER A 123 -8.08 -11.97 8.38
CA SER A 123 -9.46 -11.56 8.12
C SER A 123 -10.00 -10.66 9.22
N ALA A 124 -9.69 -10.95 10.50
CA ALA A 124 -10.09 -10.11 11.62
C ALA A 124 -9.47 -8.71 11.56
N TYR A 125 -8.18 -8.61 11.20
CA TYR A 125 -7.49 -7.33 11.02
C TYR A 125 -8.06 -6.52 9.84
N ASN A 126 -8.28 -7.17 8.70
CA ASN A 126 -8.96 -6.53 7.57
C ASN A 126 -10.37 -6.05 7.93
N ALA A 127 -11.15 -6.88 8.64
CA ALA A 127 -12.51 -6.55 9.06
C ALA A 127 -12.57 -5.39 10.07
N ALA A 128 -11.60 -5.29 10.97
CA ALA A 128 -11.52 -4.20 11.94
C ALA A 128 -11.10 -2.86 11.32
N LEU A 129 -10.25 -2.90 10.27
CA LEU A 129 -9.65 -1.71 9.66
C LEU A 129 -10.49 -1.15 8.50
N VAL A 130 -10.93 -2.01 7.57
CA VAL A 130 -11.54 -1.58 6.29
C VAL A 130 -12.74 -0.64 6.46
N PRO A 131 -13.73 -0.90 7.35
CA PRO A 131 -14.84 0.01 7.54
C PRO A 131 -14.39 1.43 7.95
N LYS A 132 -13.43 1.52 8.87
CA LYS A 132 -12.88 2.77 9.38
C LYS A 132 -12.10 3.56 8.32
N LEU A 133 -11.39 2.86 7.42
CA LEU A 133 -10.73 3.49 6.28
C LEU A 133 -11.73 4.05 5.26
N ARG A 134 -12.83 3.32 5.01
CA ARG A 134 -13.94 3.81 4.16
C ARG A 134 -14.57 5.09 4.72
N GLU A 135 -14.79 5.15 6.03
CA GLU A 135 -15.30 6.36 6.72
C GLU A 135 -14.35 7.56 6.54
N LEU A 136 -13.05 7.31 6.45
CA LEU A 136 -12.06 8.34 6.13
C LEU A 136 -12.00 8.68 4.62
N GLY A 137 -12.79 8.04 3.77
CA GLY A 137 -12.76 8.23 2.33
C GLY A 137 -11.51 7.65 1.66
N VAL A 138 -10.95 6.58 2.21
CA VAL A 138 -9.90 5.78 1.57
C VAL A 138 -10.56 4.76 0.67
N VAL A 139 -10.06 4.65 -0.56
CA VAL A 139 -10.50 3.63 -1.51
C VAL A 139 -9.92 2.28 -1.09
N ILE A 140 -10.73 1.23 -1.13
CA ILE A 140 -10.27 -0.12 -0.76
C ILE A 140 -10.04 -0.95 -2.01
N ASN A 141 -8.84 -1.45 -2.15
CA ASN A 141 -8.46 -2.48 -3.12
C ASN A 141 -8.43 -3.84 -2.41
N ASP A 142 -9.42 -4.65 -2.66
CA ASP A 142 -9.48 -5.99 -2.06
C ASP A 142 -8.55 -6.96 -2.78
N LEU A 143 -7.37 -7.18 -2.22
CA LEU A 143 -6.45 -8.22 -2.67
C LEU A 143 -6.68 -9.56 -1.96
N TYR A 144 -7.26 -9.53 -0.74
CA TYR A 144 -7.45 -10.74 0.04
C TYR A 144 -8.38 -11.73 -0.67
N THR A 145 -9.58 -11.28 -1.00
CA THR A 145 -10.65 -12.18 -1.52
C THR A 145 -10.23 -12.88 -2.81
N PRO A 146 -9.75 -12.20 -3.87
CA PRO A 146 -9.33 -12.87 -5.10
C PRO A 146 -8.15 -13.83 -4.91
N LEU A 147 -7.19 -13.50 -4.05
CA LEU A 147 -6.03 -14.36 -3.80
C LEU A 147 -6.41 -15.58 -2.92
N ALA A 148 -7.39 -15.44 -2.04
CA ALA A 148 -7.87 -16.51 -1.16
C ALA A 148 -8.70 -17.59 -1.90
N VAL A 149 -9.17 -17.33 -3.13
CA VAL A 149 -9.90 -18.31 -3.95
C VAL A 149 -9.06 -19.58 -4.19
N ASP A 150 -7.75 -19.41 -4.40
CA ASP A 150 -6.81 -20.52 -4.60
C ASP A 150 -5.44 -20.14 -4.00
N VAL A 151 -5.36 -20.26 -2.68
CA VAL A 151 -4.14 -19.91 -1.92
C VAL A 151 -2.93 -20.71 -2.38
N GLU A 152 -3.13 -22.00 -2.69
CA GLU A 152 -2.05 -22.89 -3.13
C GLU A 152 -1.45 -22.45 -4.47
N LYS A 153 -2.24 -21.85 -5.33
CA LYS A 153 -1.80 -21.28 -6.61
C LYS A 153 -1.16 -19.90 -6.44
N HIS A 154 -1.73 -19.08 -5.57
CA HIS A 154 -1.38 -17.66 -5.51
C HIS A 154 -0.27 -17.33 -4.50
N ILE A 155 -0.06 -18.19 -3.49
CA ILE A 155 0.96 -18.02 -2.46
C ILE A 155 2.06 -19.04 -2.64
N ARG A 156 3.31 -18.61 -2.57
CA ARG A 156 4.50 -19.47 -2.70
C ARG A 156 4.49 -20.62 -1.69
N GLU A 157 5.03 -21.75 -2.09
CA GLU A 157 5.12 -22.92 -1.23
C GLU A 157 6.28 -22.85 -0.25
N ASP A 158 7.40 -22.28 -0.70
CA ASP A 158 8.66 -22.27 0.03
C ASP A 158 8.62 -21.40 1.30
N ASP A 159 8.00 -20.24 1.23
CA ASP A 159 7.87 -19.32 2.37
C ASP A 159 6.44 -19.14 2.90
N ARG A 160 5.43 -19.61 2.17
CA ARG A 160 4.02 -19.68 2.56
C ARG A 160 3.35 -18.34 2.86
N ILE A 161 3.96 -17.24 2.42
CA ILE A 161 3.49 -15.87 2.68
C ILE A 161 3.55 -14.98 1.44
N HIS A 162 4.61 -15.05 0.63
CA HIS A 162 4.75 -14.20 -0.53
C HIS A 162 3.94 -14.73 -1.73
N LEU A 163 3.61 -13.82 -2.63
CA LEU A 163 2.87 -14.13 -3.85
C LEU A 163 3.73 -14.99 -4.79
N SER A 164 3.13 -16.02 -5.38
CA SER A 164 3.66 -16.73 -6.53
C SER A 164 3.58 -15.85 -7.78
N GLU A 165 4.16 -16.30 -8.90
CA GLU A 165 3.99 -15.59 -10.18
C GLU A 165 2.52 -15.39 -10.55
N ALA A 166 1.66 -16.40 -10.32
CA ALA A 166 0.22 -16.30 -10.57
C ALA A 166 -0.44 -15.29 -9.60
N GLY A 167 -0.04 -15.28 -8.32
CA GLY A 167 -0.52 -14.33 -7.33
C GLY A 167 -0.07 -12.90 -7.65
N ILE A 168 1.17 -12.71 -8.11
CA ILE A 168 1.69 -11.41 -8.56
C ILE A 168 0.87 -10.89 -9.74
N ALA A 169 0.56 -11.75 -10.72
CA ALA A 169 -0.22 -11.36 -11.89
C ALA A 169 -1.62 -10.86 -11.50
N VAL A 170 -2.31 -11.60 -10.63
CA VAL A 170 -3.65 -11.20 -10.09
C VAL A 170 -3.56 -9.89 -9.31
N ALA A 171 -2.61 -9.79 -8.38
CA ALA A 171 -2.47 -8.58 -7.57
C ALA A 171 -2.11 -7.35 -8.42
N ALA A 172 -1.21 -7.50 -9.39
CA ALA A 172 -0.80 -6.42 -10.28
C ALA A 172 -1.97 -5.91 -11.14
N GLU A 173 -2.81 -6.80 -11.66
CA GLU A 173 -4.01 -6.42 -12.43
C GLU A 173 -5.00 -5.64 -11.58
N LEU A 174 -5.27 -6.09 -10.35
CA LEU A 174 -6.19 -5.43 -9.43
C LEU A 174 -5.67 -4.05 -9.00
N VAL A 175 -4.36 -3.96 -8.71
CA VAL A 175 -3.73 -2.69 -8.32
C VAL A 175 -3.71 -1.69 -9.47
N GLU A 176 -3.32 -2.13 -10.67
CA GLU A 176 -3.35 -1.29 -11.87
C GLU A 176 -4.77 -0.78 -12.16
N SER A 177 -5.76 -1.69 -12.17
CA SER A 177 -7.15 -1.36 -12.46
C SER A 177 -7.71 -0.30 -11.52
N VAL A 178 -7.53 -0.45 -10.20
CA VAL A 178 -8.03 0.53 -9.24
C VAL A 178 -7.30 1.88 -9.35
N ILE A 179 -5.98 1.88 -9.60
CA ILE A 179 -5.22 3.12 -9.81
C ILE A 179 -5.74 3.87 -11.03
N ARG A 180 -5.90 3.20 -12.18
CA ARG A 180 -6.45 3.81 -13.40
C ARG A 180 -7.83 4.40 -13.17
N ALA A 181 -8.73 3.64 -12.56
CA ALA A 181 -10.09 4.10 -12.25
C ALA A 181 -10.11 5.34 -11.34
N GLU A 182 -9.20 5.43 -10.38
CA GLU A 182 -9.12 6.60 -9.50
C GLU A 182 -8.44 7.80 -10.18
N VAL A 183 -7.44 7.56 -11.02
CA VAL A 183 -6.79 8.61 -11.81
C VAL A 183 -7.76 9.27 -12.80
N GLU A 184 -8.65 8.51 -13.42
CA GLU A 184 -9.67 9.02 -14.35
C GLU A 184 -10.65 10.00 -13.68
N LYS A 185 -10.93 9.83 -12.39
CA LYS A 185 -11.80 10.72 -11.60
C LYS A 185 -11.14 12.06 -11.27
N LEU A 186 -9.80 12.14 -11.37
CA LEU A 186 -9.07 13.35 -11.05
C LEU A 186 -9.07 14.34 -12.22
N PRO A 187 -9.16 15.66 -11.94
CA PRO A 187 -9.09 16.67 -12.99
C PRO A 187 -7.79 16.54 -13.80
N ALA A 188 -7.83 16.97 -15.05
CA ALA A 188 -6.64 17.05 -15.89
C ALA A 188 -5.57 17.94 -15.23
N VAL A 189 -4.29 17.56 -15.39
CA VAL A 189 -3.17 18.39 -14.90
C VAL A 189 -3.14 19.67 -15.71
N ASP A 190 -3.41 20.80 -15.07
CA ASP A 190 -3.30 22.12 -15.71
C ASP A 190 -1.81 22.48 -15.85
N LYS A 191 -1.31 22.42 -17.09
CA LYS A 191 0.11 22.69 -17.40
C LYS A 191 0.56 24.15 -17.17
N ARG A 192 -0.34 25.02 -16.68
CA ARG A 192 -0.07 26.44 -16.49
C ARG A 192 0.42 26.83 -15.10
N ALA A 193 0.42 25.92 -14.12
CA ALA A 193 0.77 26.26 -12.73
C ALA A 193 2.26 26.16 -12.38
N ASP A 194 3.08 25.51 -13.20
CA ASP A 194 4.50 25.25 -12.87
C ASP A 194 5.47 26.42 -13.19
N SER A 195 4.96 27.55 -13.68
CA SER A 195 5.85 28.69 -14.05
C SER A 195 5.89 29.83 -13.03
N ALA A 196 5.22 29.73 -11.89
CA ALA A 196 5.00 30.86 -10.98
C ALA A 196 5.66 30.78 -9.59
N THR A 197 6.43 29.74 -9.24
CA THR A 197 7.04 29.64 -7.90
C THR A 197 8.55 29.36 -7.92
N ALA A 198 9.29 30.07 -8.75
CA ALA A 198 10.76 30.10 -8.69
C ALA A 198 11.25 31.53 -8.45
N SER A 199 10.79 32.17 -7.37
CA SER A 199 11.47 33.35 -6.83
C SER A 199 11.08 33.53 -5.37
N ASP A 200 12.12 33.59 -4.55
CA ASP A 200 12.14 34.12 -3.20
C ASP A 200 11.85 33.11 -2.05
N VAL A 201 12.91 32.41 -1.64
CA VAL A 201 13.14 32.16 -0.20
C VAL A 201 14.59 32.43 0.09
N GLY A 202 14.81 33.63 0.66
CA GLY A 202 16.08 34.03 1.23
C GLY A 202 16.51 33.10 2.37
N ALA A 203 17.83 32.85 2.45
CA ALA A 203 18.46 32.09 3.51
C ALA A 203 18.27 32.77 4.87
N PRO A 204 17.95 32.04 5.93
CA PRO A 204 18.22 32.48 7.29
C PRO A 204 19.59 31.99 7.76
N VAL A 205 20.25 32.87 8.47
CA VAL A 205 21.50 32.77 9.23
C VAL A 205 21.54 31.53 10.13
#